data_1801d6a8bf70b657c72fc4e1b13e1d55
#
_entry.id   1801d6a8bf70b657c72fc4e1b13e1d55
#
_cell.length_a   1.000
_cell.length_b   1.000
_cell.length_c   1.000
_cell.angle_alpha   90.00
_cell.angle_beta   90.00
_cell.angle_gamma   90.00
#
_symmetry.space_group_name_H-M   'P 1'
#
loop_
_entity.id
_entity.type
_entity.pdbx_description
1 polymer ?
#
loop_
_entity_poly.entity_id
_entity_poly.type
_entity_poly.pdbx_seq_one_letter_code
_entity_poly.pdbx_strand_id
1 'polypeptide(L)'
;MAKHNVTRHRPAFRTILISIATLCCSASASAEPITHFYTITVDYTLSRLSVEARFAHPIKSVTARSRNAGRYLLDVRECGDDANIRMRNRRMMLPDNGIVCLNYTVDLERAAREYRYARALSPQNIVASPSFWLWRPELHGETTIQATFRLPIDVQVSVPWQQIDESGNDFLIARSPENASTPVVFGRFDYREIEVPGSTLRVSLLAGTTEMNNDAIADWIRTTAMDVSLAYGRFPSPSPQVVVVPVAGSRSAVPFGQVIRDGGETVELTVDPDEPVDRIRSDWKATHEFSHLMLPYITRDQRWISEGFAQYYQNVLQTKSGAYDETFAWQKIYDGLERGRLSRPELSPNEAALDGDRSGGMKVYWSGAALALMADVELRERSGGDEGLNDVLGRFQRCCLPSPEIWTGPEFFAKLDTLISKPLFIPLYKRYADTAGFPDTSDLLIRLGLSVSNGEVSLKRNAELRSIRDSITRADGATAQWRTALFPN
;
A
#
# COMPACT_ATOMS: atom_id res chain seq x y z
N MET A 1 -22.36 -47.41 87.30
CA MET A 1 -23.13 -48.16 86.31
C MET A 1 -23.82 -47.13 85.38
N ALA A 2 -23.18 -46.77 84.27
CA ALA A 2 -23.70 -45.76 83.34
C ALA A 2 -23.98 -46.46 82.01
N LYS A 3 -25.16 -46.30 81.48
CA LYS A 3 -25.57 -46.84 80.19
C LYS A 3 -25.30 -45.75 79.15
N HIS A 4 -24.47 -46.03 78.18
CA HIS A 4 -24.23 -45.19 77.00
C HIS A 4 -25.36 -45.45 75.98
N ASN A 5 -26.06 -44.35 75.59
CA ASN A 5 -27.00 -44.33 74.45
C ASN A 5 -26.20 -43.82 73.23
N VAL A 6 -26.13 -44.64 72.18
CA VAL A 6 -25.52 -44.31 70.89
C VAL A 6 -26.64 -43.89 69.95
N THR A 7 -26.74 -42.61 69.61
CA THR A 7 -27.63 -42.08 68.60
C THR A 7 -26.96 -42.16 67.21
N ARG A 8 -27.60 -42.96 66.34
CA ARG A 8 -27.18 -43.06 64.91
C ARG A 8 -27.71 -41.88 64.10
N HIS A 9 -26.84 -41.03 63.62
CA HIS A 9 -27.18 -40.04 62.57
C HIS A 9 -27.17 -40.71 61.20
N ARG A 10 -28.25 -40.59 60.42
CA ARG A 10 -28.34 -40.93 59.02
C ARG A 10 -27.90 -39.71 58.21
N PRO A 11 -27.04 -39.84 57.18
CA PRO A 11 -26.76 -38.74 56.27
C PRO A 11 -27.89 -38.55 55.25
N ALA A 12 -28.39 -37.34 55.12
CA ALA A 12 -29.32 -36.93 54.07
C ALA A 12 -28.58 -36.80 52.75
N PHE A 13 -28.97 -37.61 51.77
CA PHE A 13 -28.52 -37.44 50.36
C PHE A 13 -29.21 -36.20 49.79
N ARG A 14 -28.44 -35.13 49.52
CA ARG A 14 -28.85 -34.00 48.68
C ARG A 14 -28.63 -34.39 47.21
N THR A 15 -29.71 -34.61 46.48
CA THR A 15 -29.69 -34.77 45.02
C THR A 15 -29.37 -33.43 44.38
N ILE A 16 -28.17 -33.31 43.81
CA ILE A 16 -27.78 -32.15 42.98
C ILE A 16 -28.30 -32.40 41.58
N LEU A 17 -29.33 -31.67 41.18
CA LEU A 17 -29.79 -31.58 39.80
C LEU A 17 -28.76 -30.72 39.01
N ILE A 18 -27.95 -31.38 38.21
CA ILE A 18 -27.07 -30.70 37.23
C ILE A 18 -27.94 -30.40 36.01
N SER A 19 -28.36 -29.13 35.85
CA SER A 19 -28.96 -28.64 34.63
C SER A 19 -27.88 -28.52 33.56
N ILE A 20 -27.85 -29.45 32.61
CA ILE A 20 -27.02 -29.35 31.41
C ILE A 20 -27.66 -28.30 30.51
N ALA A 21 -27.15 -27.06 30.54
CA ALA A 21 -27.50 -26.07 29.56
C ALA A 21 -26.80 -26.47 28.24
N THR A 22 -27.57 -26.99 27.29
CA THR A 22 -27.13 -27.26 25.93
C THR A 22 -26.88 -25.91 25.26
N LEU A 23 -25.58 -25.48 25.19
CA LEU A 23 -25.18 -24.35 24.40
C LEU A 23 -25.33 -24.75 22.92
N CYS A 24 -26.43 -24.35 22.28
CA CYS A 24 -26.52 -24.37 20.83
C CYS A 24 -25.50 -23.38 20.27
N CYS A 25 -24.28 -23.84 19.94
CA CYS A 25 -23.40 -23.16 19.02
C CYS A 25 -24.12 -23.17 17.65
N SER A 26 -24.82 -22.10 17.33
CA SER A 26 -25.18 -21.78 15.96
C SER A 26 -23.88 -21.51 15.22
N ALA A 27 -23.33 -22.55 14.59
CA ALA A 27 -22.31 -22.36 13.57
C ALA A 27 -22.97 -21.53 12.45
N SER A 28 -22.64 -20.26 12.38
CA SER A 28 -22.92 -19.47 11.20
C SER A 28 -22.19 -20.17 10.04
N ALA A 29 -22.94 -20.86 9.17
CA ALA A 29 -22.38 -21.38 7.94
C ALA A 29 -21.89 -20.15 7.15
N SER A 30 -20.59 -19.91 7.14
CA SER A 30 -20.00 -18.97 6.18
C SER A 30 -20.32 -19.53 4.81
N ALA A 31 -21.05 -18.74 4.00
CA ALA A 31 -21.27 -19.09 2.60
C ALA A 31 -19.90 -19.30 1.94
N GLU A 32 -19.75 -20.35 1.16
CA GLU A 32 -18.51 -20.56 0.42
C GLU A 32 -18.21 -19.32 -0.46
N PRO A 33 -16.94 -18.88 -0.52
CA PRO A 33 -16.57 -17.71 -1.30
C PRO A 33 -16.92 -17.95 -2.78
N ILE A 34 -17.61 -16.98 -3.39
CA ILE A 34 -17.98 -17.03 -4.80
C ILE A 34 -16.74 -16.70 -5.64
N THR A 35 -16.33 -17.62 -6.51
CA THR A 35 -15.18 -17.40 -7.40
C THR A 35 -15.61 -17.40 -8.86
N HIS A 36 -15.27 -16.33 -9.59
CA HIS A 36 -15.37 -16.24 -11.04
C HIS A 36 -14.02 -16.62 -11.67
N PHE A 37 -14.03 -17.28 -12.83
CA PHE A 37 -12.82 -17.77 -13.50
C PHE A 37 -12.60 -17.01 -14.80
N TYR A 38 -11.38 -16.48 -14.97
CA TYR A 38 -10.97 -15.74 -16.15
C TYR A 38 -9.75 -16.39 -16.77
N THR A 39 -9.85 -16.76 -18.05
CA THR A 39 -8.68 -17.17 -18.84
C THR A 39 -8.30 -16.00 -19.74
N ILE A 40 -7.08 -15.52 -19.59
CA ILE A 40 -6.55 -14.33 -20.25
C ILE A 40 -5.40 -14.77 -21.15
N THR A 41 -5.57 -14.60 -22.48
CA THR A 41 -4.57 -14.99 -23.48
C THR A 41 -4.04 -13.73 -24.16
N VAL A 42 -2.73 -13.53 -24.14
CA VAL A 42 -2.07 -12.46 -24.90
C VAL A 42 -1.41 -13.06 -26.15
N ASP A 43 -1.43 -12.35 -27.27
CA ASP A 43 -0.76 -12.79 -28.48
C ASP A 43 0.77 -12.53 -28.43
N TYR A 44 1.52 -13.19 -29.31
CA TYR A 44 2.99 -13.08 -29.34
C TYR A 44 3.49 -11.65 -29.59
N THR A 45 2.73 -10.87 -30.32
CA THR A 45 3.06 -9.47 -30.68
C THR A 45 2.63 -8.46 -29.61
N LEU A 46 1.98 -8.90 -28.54
CA LEU A 46 1.42 -8.06 -27.46
C LEU A 46 0.39 -7.04 -27.99
N SER A 47 -0.25 -7.36 -29.12
CA SER A 47 -1.22 -6.48 -29.80
C SER A 47 -2.66 -6.73 -29.37
N ARG A 48 -2.97 -7.93 -28.91
CA ARG A 48 -4.34 -8.37 -28.55
C ARG A 48 -4.35 -9.13 -27.24
N LEU A 49 -5.43 -8.94 -26.50
CA LEU A 49 -5.75 -9.68 -25.29
C LEU A 49 -7.12 -10.34 -25.47
N SER A 50 -7.19 -11.65 -25.45
CA SER A 50 -8.43 -12.41 -25.48
C SER A 50 -8.78 -12.91 -24.10
N VAL A 51 -10.02 -12.73 -23.67
CA VAL A 51 -10.50 -13.08 -22.34
C VAL A 51 -11.74 -13.97 -22.45
N GLU A 52 -11.69 -15.12 -21.79
CA GLU A 52 -12.85 -15.96 -21.50
C GLU A 52 -13.18 -15.81 -20.00
N ALA A 53 -14.37 -15.26 -19.68
CA ALA A 53 -14.85 -15.10 -18.33
C ALA A 53 -15.97 -16.10 -18.05
N ARG A 54 -15.77 -17.00 -17.06
CA ARG A 54 -16.77 -17.96 -16.58
C ARG A 54 -17.27 -17.53 -15.22
N PHE A 55 -18.57 -17.30 -15.11
CA PHE A 55 -19.20 -16.81 -13.90
C PHE A 55 -19.77 -17.96 -13.07
N ALA A 56 -19.62 -17.88 -11.75
CA ALA A 56 -20.14 -18.88 -10.83
C ALA A 56 -21.69 -18.99 -10.85
N HIS A 57 -22.36 -17.93 -11.28
CA HIS A 57 -23.82 -17.86 -11.47
C HIS A 57 -24.16 -16.91 -12.63
N PRO A 58 -25.39 -16.96 -13.19
CA PRO A 58 -25.78 -16.07 -14.28
C PRO A 58 -25.64 -14.59 -13.92
N ILE A 59 -24.90 -13.86 -14.75
CA ILE A 59 -24.60 -12.42 -14.59
C ILE A 59 -25.34 -11.60 -15.66
N LYS A 60 -25.99 -10.50 -15.25
CA LYS A 60 -26.76 -9.61 -16.15
C LYS A 60 -25.96 -8.40 -16.64
N SER A 61 -24.81 -8.13 -16.03
CA SER A 61 -23.92 -7.08 -16.51
C SER A 61 -22.50 -7.24 -15.97
N VAL A 62 -21.54 -6.78 -16.76
CA VAL A 62 -20.15 -6.60 -16.33
C VAL A 62 -19.71 -5.16 -16.60
N THR A 63 -18.77 -4.66 -15.83
CA THR A 63 -18.26 -3.30 -15.94
C THR A 63 -16.75 -3.30 -16.07
N ALA A 64 -16.21 -2.35 -16.83
CA ALA A 64 -14.81 -1.97 -16.78
C ALA A 64 -14.69 -0.64 -16.01
N ARG A 65 -13.55 -0.42 -15.35
CA ARG A 65 -13.34 0.81 -14.58
C ARG A 65 -13.23 2.04 -15.46
N SER A 66 -12.54 1.94 -16.60
CA SER A 66 -12.41 3.03 -17.57
C SER A 66 -13.71 3.28 -18.32
N ARG A 67 -14.12 4.56 -18.39
CA ARG A 67 -15.29 4.96 -19.20
C ARG A 67 -15.10 4.69 -20.70
N ASN A 68 -13.85 4.64 -21.16
CA ASN A 68 -13.51 4.44 -22.57
C ASN A 68 -13.18 2.98 -22.91
N ALA A 69 -13.31 2.04 -21.97
CA ALA A 69 -12.94 0.64 -22.16
C ALA A 69 -13.56 -0.01 -23.43
N GLY A 70 -14.83 0.31 -23.71
CA GLY A 70 -15.54 -0.18 -24.88
C GLY A 70 -14.92 0.21 -26.24
N ARG A 71 -14.07 1.26 -26.29
CA ARG A 71 -13.39 1.70 -27.52
C ARG A 71 -12.31 0.74 -27.98
N TYR A 72 -11.82 -0.10 -27.07
CA TYR A 72 -10.73 -1.04 -27.30
C TYR A 72 -11.22 -2.48 -27.49
N LEU A 73 -12.53 -2.73 -27.44
CA LEU A 73 -13.10 -4.04 -27.72
C LEU A 73 -13.17 -4.29 -29.24
N LEU A 74 -12.68 -5.44 -29.68
CA LEU A 74 -12.74 -5.88 -31.07
C LEU A 74 -13.88 -6.86 -31.30
N ASP A 75 -14.16 -7.74 -30.32
CA ASP A 75 -15.18 -8.75 -30.38
C ASP A 75 -15.76 -9.01 -28.98
N VAL A 76 -17.07 -9.24 -28.87
CA VAL A 76 -17.75 -9.58 -27.63
C VAL A 76 -18.90 -10.54 -27.93
N ARG A 77 -18.89 -11.72 -27.29
CA ARG A 77 -19.92 -12.75 -27.51
C ARG A 77 -20.11 -13.62 -26.28
N GLU A 78 -21.27 -14.22 -26.14
CA GLU A 78 -21.51 -15.32 -25.23
C GLU A 78 -20.75 -16.59 -25.72
N CYS A 79 -20.28 -17.44 -24.80
CA CYS A 79 -19.59 -18.66 -25.21
C CYS A 79 -20.56 -19.64 -25.89
N GLY A 80 -20.31 -19.90 -27.16
CA GLY A 80 -21.10 -20.88 -27.95
C GLY A 80 -22.37 -20.29 -28.60
N ASP A 81 -22.63 -18.98 -28.46
CA ASP A 81 -23.76 -18.33 -29.11
C ASP A 81 -23.35 -16.92 -29.58
N ASP A 82 -24.00 -16.43 -30.67
CA ASP A 82 -23.81 -15.08 -31.20
C ASP A 82 -24.78 -14.06 -30.53
N ALA A 83 -25.07 -14.24 -29.26
CA ALA A 83 -25.96 -13.36 -28.51
C ALA A 83 -25.49 -11.90 -28.57
N ASN A 84 -26.44 -11.02 -28.95
CA ASN A 84 -26.15 -9.60 -29.14
C ASN A 84 -25.94 -8.88 -27.80
N ILE A 85 -24.69 -8.62 -27.45
CA ILE A 85 -24.32 -7.94 -26.22
C ILE A 85 -24.29 -6.44 -26.46
N ARG A 86 -25.14 -5.71 -25.73
CA ARG A 86 -25.26 -4.26 -25.83
C ARG A 86 -24.24 -3.57 -24.92
N MET A 87 -23.47 -2.68 -25.53
CA MET A 87 -22.52 -1.83 -24.84
C MET A 87 -23.15 -0.48 -24.47
N ARG A 88 -22.96 -0.07 -23.22
CA ARG A 88 -23.30 1.28 -22.77
C ARG A 88 -22.17 1.85 -21.92
N ASN A 89 -21.36 2.71 -22.53
CA ASN A 89 -20.17 3.31 -21.89
C ASN A 89 -19.18 2.23 -21.35
N ARG A 90 -19.02 2.16 -20.04
CA ARG A 90 -18.17 1.18 -19.32
C ARG A 90 -18.93 -0.06 -18.84
N ARG A 91 -20.16 -0.30 -19.32
CA ARG A 91 -21.01 -1.42 -18.89
C ARG A 91 -21.48 -2.23 -20.09
N MET A 92 -21.28 -3.53 -20.04
CA MET A 92 -21.92 -4.46 -20.95
C MET A 92 -23.22 -4.94 -20.31
N MET A 93 -24.32 -4.77 -21.03
CA MET A 93 -25.62 -5.32 -20.66
C MET A 93 -25.75 -6.69 -21.33
N LEU A 94 -25.88 -7.70 -20.51
CA LEU A 94 -26.02 -9.09 -20.91
C LEU A 94 -27.52 -9.45 -21.00
N PRO A 95 -27.90 -10.58 -21.59
CA PRO A 95 -29.30 -11.03 -21.67
C PRO A 95 -30.02 -11.01 -20.30
N ASP A 96 -31.33 -10.82 -20.29
CA ASP A 96 -32.11 -10.66 -19.06
C ASP A 96 -32.11 -11.91 -18.16
N ASN A 97 -31.97 -13.09 -18.77
CA ASN A 97 -31.77 -14.37 -18.06
C ASN A 97 -30.37 -14.53 -17.45
N GLY A 98 -29.45 -13.60 -17.79
CA GLY A 98 -28.03 -13.68 -17.42
C GLY A 98 -27.26 -14.71 -18.21
N ILE A 99 -25.95 -14.58 -18.24
CA ILE A 99 -25.01 -15.53 -18.87
C ILE A 99 -23.98 -16.03 -17.87
N VAL A 100 -23.45 -17.21 -18.09
CA VAL A 100 -22.39 -17.84 -17.28
C VAL A 100 -21.03 -17.82 -17.95
N CYS A 101 -20.96 -17.42 -19.21
CA CYS A 101 -19.70 -17.36 -19.95
C CYS A 101 -19.71 -16.21 -20.97
N LEU A 102 -18.61 -15.44 -20.98
CA LEU A 102 -18.42 -14.28 -21.85
C LEU A 102 -17.02 -14.35 -22.48
N ASN A 103 -16.95 -14.25 -23.81
CA ASN A 103 -15.71 -14.10 -24.57
C ASN A 103 -15.60 -12.67 -25.10
N TYR A 104 -14.41 -12.08 -24.98
CA TYR A 104 -14.11 -10.80 -25.62
C TYR A 104 -12.64 -10.66 -25.97
N THR A 105 -12.35 -9.81 -26.95
CA THR A 105 -10.99 -9.46 -27.37
C THR A 105 -10.77 -7.98 -27.27
N VAL A 106 -9.59 -7.58 -26.77
CA VAL A 106 -9.18 -6.19 -26.56
C VAL A 106 -8.00 -5.85 -27.46
N ASP A 107 -8.05 -4.70 -28.11
CA ASP A 107 -6.98 -4.12 -28.94
C ASP A 107 -5.95 -3.41 -28.02
N LEU A 108 -4.90 -4.12 -27.63
CA LEU A 108 -3.82 -3.58 -26.80
C LEU A 108 -2.97 -2.57 -27.57
N GLU A 109 -2.73 -2.81 -28.86
CA GLU A 109 -1.92 -1.92 -29.70
C GLU A 109 -2.57 -0.55 -29.84
N ARG A 110 -3.87 -0.50 -30.09
CA ARG A 110 -4.62 0.77 -30.12
C ARG A 110 -4.66 1.42 -28.74
N ALA A 111 -4.90 0.65 -27.68
CA ALA A 111 -4.90 1.17 -26.31
C ALA A 111 -3.56 1.80 -25.96
N ALA A 112 -2.44 1.18 -26.34
CA ALA A 112 -1.09 1.72 -26.07
C ALA A 112 -0.83 3.06 -26.77
N ARG A 113 -1.51 3.34 -27.89
CA ARG A 113 -1.42 4.63 -28.59
C ARG A 113 -2.35 5.71 -28.04
N GLU A 114 -3.50 5.32 -27.51
CA GLU A 114 -4.60 6.27 -27.21
C GLU A 114 -4.90 6.41 -25.70
N TYR A 115 -4.49 5.46 -24.88
CA TYR A 115 -4.91 5.40 -23.49
C TYR A 115 -3.73 5.55 -22.51
N ARG A 116 -3.78 6.55 -21.67
CA ARG A 116 -2.68 6.92 -20.76
C ARG A 116 -2.22 5.80 -19.79
N TYR A 117 -3.07 4.79 -19.54
CA TYR A 117 -2.76 3.64 -18.68
C TYR A 117 -2.49 2.36 -19.48
N ALA A 118 -2.24 2.51 -20.78
CA ALA A 118 -1.67 1.48 -21.64
C ALA A 118 -0.45 2.08 -22.34
N ARG A 119 0.71 1.46 -22.20
CA ARG A 119 1.98 1.98 -22.72
C ARG A 119 2.83 0.85 -23.29
N ALA A 120 3.15 0.91 -24.56
CA ALA A 120 4.23 0.11 -25.13
C ALA A 120 5.54 0.86 -24.86
N LEU A 121 6.36 0.36 -23.95
CA LEU A 121 7.64 0.98 -23.58
C LEU A 121 8.76 0.57 -24.54
N SER A 122 8.64 -0.61 -25.11
CA SER A 122 9.51 -1.17 -26.14
C SER A 122 8.72 -2.23 -26.91
N PRO A 123 9.23 -2.77 -28.04
CA PRO A 123 8.60 -3.92 -28.70
C PRO A 123 8.51 -5.18 -27.83
N GLN A 124 9.24 -5.19 -26.70
CA GLN A 124 9.36 -6.37 -25.83
C GLN A 124 8.34 -6.40 -24.70
N ASN A 125 7.75 -5.25 -24.32
CA ASN A 125 6.82 -5.19 -23.20
C ASN A 125 5.75 -4.10 -23.36
N ILE A 126 4.58 -4.38 -22.78
CA ILE A 126 3.46 -3.46 -22.69
C ILE A 126 2.93 -3.41 -21.25
N VAL A 127 2.69 -2.21 -20.76
CA VAL A 127 1.93 -1.98 -19.55
C VAL A 127 0.48 -1.78 -19.94
N ALA A 128 -0.42 -2.57 -19.38
CA ALA A 128 -1.85 -2.55 -19.70
C ALA A 128 -2.67 -2.63 -18.41
N SER A 129 -3.27 -1.53 -18.01
CA SER A 129 -4.09 -1.51 -16.79
C SER A 129 -5.36 -2.36 -16.93
N PRO A 130 -5.75 -3.15 -15.91
CA PRO A 130 -7.02 -3.86 -15.88
C PRO A 130 -8.23 -2.94 -16.04
N SER A 131 -8.07 -1.66 -15.77
CA SER A 131 -9.15 -0.67 -15.84
C SER A 131 -9.88 -0.61 -17.18
N PHE A 132 -9.25 -1.01 -18.29
CA PHE A 132 -9.87 -0.98 -19.61
C PHE A 132 -10.11 -2.35 -20.24
N TRP A 133 -9.47 -3.41 -19.76
CA TRP A 133 -9.60 -4.74 -20.35
C TRP A 133 -10.26 -5.77 -19.43
N LEU A 134 -10.24 -5.60 -18.10
CA LEU A 134 -10.89 -6.50 -17.17
C LEU A 134 -12.36 -6.11 -16.97
N TRP A 135 -13.25 -6.73 -17.75
CA TRP A 135 -14.68 -6.58 -17.62
C TRP A 135 -15.20 -7.60 -16.62
N ARG A 136 -15.70 -7.13 -15.46
CA ARG A 136 -16.08 -8.00 -14.35
C ARG A 136 -17.42 -7.61 -13.74
N PRO A 137 -18.15 -8.55 -13.09
CA PRO A 137 -19.24 -8.19 -12.19
C PRO A 137 -18.70 -7.37 -11.00
N GLU A 138 -19.60 -6.74 -10.29
CA GLU A 138 -19.24 -6.09 -9.02
C GLU A 138 -18.89 -7.16 -7.98
N LEU A 139 -17.74 -7.02 -7.33
CA LEU A 139 -17.28 -7.94 -6.31
C LEU A 139 -17.83 -7.52 -4.95
N HIS A 140 -18.67 -8.36 -4.33
CA HIS A 140 -19.26 -8.11 -3.02
C HIS A 140 -18.78 -9.16 -2.00
N GLY A 141 -18.59 -8.72 -0.75
CA GLY A 141 -18.14 -9.61 0.32
C GLY A 141 -16.87 -10.36 -0.03
N GLU A 142 -16.88 -11.67 0.05
CA GLU A 142 -15.75 -12.56 -0.25
C GLU A 142 -15.70 -13.03 -1.72
N THR A 143 -16.44 -12.36 -2.62
CA THR A 143 -16.37 -12.68 -4.05
C THR A 143 -14.99 -12.37 -4.62
N THR A 144 -14.41 -13.34 -5.33
CA THR A 144 -13.08 -13.26 -5.92
C THR A 144 -13.10 -13.61 -7.42
N ILE A 145 -12.01 -13.31 -8.09
CA ILE A 145 -11.73 -13.77 -9.47
C ILE A 145 -10.44 -14.57 -9.46
N GLN A 146 -10.49 -15.80 -9.97
CA GLN A 146 -9.29 -16.52 -10.35
C GLN A 146 -8.95 -16.18 -11.80
N ALA A 147 -7.76 -15.64 -12.03
CA ALA A 147 -7.25 -15.23 -13.32
C ALA A 147 -6.10 -16.14 -13.76
N THR A 148 -6.31 -16.91 -14.84
CA THR A 148 -5.32 -17.79 -15.47
C THR A 148 -4.76 -17.12 -16.71
N PHE A 149 -3.46 -16.89 -16.78
CA PHE A 149 -2.81 -16.35 -17.98
C PHE A 149 -2.28 -17.44 -18.90
N ARG A 150 -2.63 -17.37 -20.17
CA ARG A 150 -2.05 -18.17 -21.24
C ARG A 150 -1.11 -17.29 -22.06
N LEU A 151 0.17 -17.50 -21.86
CA LEU A 151 1.23 -16.67 -22.41
C LEU A 151 2.00 -17.39 -23.51
N PRO A 152 2.44 -16.70 -24.57
CA PRO A 152 3.39 -17.25 -25.53
C PRO A 152 4.73 -17.59 -24.86
N ILE A 153 5.54 -18.40 -25.52
CA ILE A 153 6.92 -18.68 -25.09
C ILE A 153 7.66 -17.34 -24.89
N ASP A 154 8.44 -17.25 -23.82
CA ASP A 154 9.26 -16.09 -23.42
C ASP A 154 8.46 -14.82 -23.03
N VAL A 155 7.14 -14.88 -23.00
CA VAL A 155 6.31 -13.80 -22.48
C VAL A 155 5.94 -14.11 -21.03
N GLN A 156 6.11 -13.13 -20.17
CA GLN A 156 5.75 -13.17 -18.75
C GLN A 156 4.62 -12.19 -18.48
N VAL A 157 3.97 -12.36 -17.34
CA VAL A 157 3.03 -11.39 -16.79
C VAL A 157 3.47 -10.98 -15.41
N SER A 158 3.34 -9.68 -15.08
CA SER A 158 3.50 -9.15 -13.74
C SER A 158 2.21 -8.46 -13.31
N VAL A 159 1.67 -8.89 -12.19
CA VAL A 159 0.41 -8.42 -11.62
C VAL A 159 0.53 -8.19 -10.11
N PRO A 160 -0.31 -7.34 -9.49
CA PRO A 160 -0.29 -7.14 -8.03
C PRO A 160 -1.00 -8.26 -7.26
N TRP A 161 -1.66 -9.18 -7.95
CA TRP A 161 -2.57 -10.17 -7.37
C TRP A 161 -1.81 -11.31 -6.71
N GLN A 162 -2.48 -11.98 -5.78
CA GLN A 162 -1.91 -13.13 -5.10
C GLN A 162 -1.77 -14.30 -6.08
N GLN A 163 -0.56 -14.81 -6.25
CA GLN A 163 -0.29 -16.04 -6.98
C GLN A 163 -0.82 -17.24 -6.20
N ILE A 164 -1.48 -18.18 -6.87
CA ILE A 164 -2.12 -19.35 -6.24
C ILE A 164 -1.62 -20.68 -6.79
N ASP A 165 -0.69 -20.67 -7.73
CA ASP A 165 -0.09 -21.86 -8.33
C ASP A 165 1.44 -21.73 -8.43
N GLU A 166 2.12 -22.88 -8.56
CA GLU A 166 3.57 -22.93 -8.76
C GLU A 166 4.01 -22.57 -10.19
N SER A 167 3.09 -22.63 -11.17
CA SER A 167 3.40 -22.30 -12.57
C SER A 167 3.60 -20.80 -12.81
N GLY A 168 3.15 -19.97 -11.87
CA GLY A 168 3.26 -18.52 -11.94
C GLY A 168 2.24 -17.84 -12.84
N ASN A 169 1.19 -18.56 -13.27
CA ASN A 169 0.21 -18.04 -14.23
C ASN A 169 -1.21 -17.95 -13.68
N ASP A 170 -1.46 -18.45 -12.45
CA ASP A 170 -2.75 -18.39 -11.79
C ASP A 170 -2.73 -17.44 -10.61
N PHE A 171 -3.67 -16.50 -10.62
CA PHE A 171 -3.74 -15.43 -9.62
C PHE A 171 -5.16 -15.27 -9.07
N LEU A 172 -5.24 -14.85 -7.80
CA LEU A 172 -6.49 -14.50 -7.13
C LEU A 172 -6.64 -12.99 -7.06
N ILE A 173 -7.68 -12.45 -7.68
CA ILE A 173 -8.05 -11.04 -7.59
C ILE A 173 -9.09 -10.92 -6.48
N ALA A 174 -8.67 -10.45 -5.32
CA ALA A 174 -9.55 -10.16 -4.20
C ALA A 174 -10.12 -8.73 -4.30
N ARG A 175 -11.14 -8.45 -3.49
CA ARG A 175 -11.60 -7.09 -3.28
C ARG A 175 -10.49 -6.25 -2.65
N SER A 176 -10.29 -5.05 -3.15
CA SER A 176 -9.27 -4.11 -2.68
C SER A 176 -9.68 -2.68 -2.99
N PRO A 177 -9.17 -1.67 -2.26
CA PRO A 177 -9.35 -0.28 -2.62
C PRO A 177 -8.82 0.00 -4.02
N GLU A 178 -9.67 0.50 -4.89
CA GLU A 178 -9.29 0.90 -6.25
C GLU A 178 -8.98 2.40 -6.27
N ASN A 179 -7.71 2.79 -6.15
CA ASN A 179 -7.31 4.20 -6.13
C ASN A 179 -6.78 4.73 -7.46
N ALA A 180 -6.19 3.88 -8.26
CA ALA A 180 -5.72 4.22 -9.60
C ALA A 180 -5.69 2.96 -10.48
N SER A 181 -5.22 3.11 -11.71
CA SER A 181 -5.09 1.99 -12.64
C SER A 181 -3.74 1.31 -12.44
N THR A 182 -3.76 0.14 -11.81
CA THR A 182 -2.54 -0.65 -11.58
C THR A 182 -1.88 -1.05 -12.90
N PRO A 183 -0.54 -1.09 -12.97
CA PRO A 183 0.16 -1.65 -14.12
C PRO A 183 0.12 -3.18 -14.09
N VAL A 184 -0.55 -3.78 -15.06
CA VAL A 184 -0.30 -5.17 -15.45
C VAL A 184 0.69 -5.14 -16.60
N VAL A 185 1.78 -5.86 -16.46
CA VAL A 185 2.84 -5.90 -17.48
C VAL A 185 2.82 -7.22 -18.21
N PHE A 186 2.82 -7.17 -19.52
CA PHE A 186 3.05 -8.33 -20.38
C PHE A 186 4.32 -8.12 -21.18
N GLY A 187 5.14 -9.15 -21.31
CA GLY A 187 6.31 -9.07 -22.18
C GLY A 187 7.53 -9.82 -21.68
N ARG A 188 8.68 -9.39 -22.22
CA ARG A 188 10.01 -9.91 -21.93
C ARG A 188 10.77 -8.87 -21.11
N PHE A 189 10.68 -8.97 -19.80
CA PHE A 189 11.32 -8.07 -18.84
C PHE A 189 12.12 -8.89 -17.83
N ASP A 190 13.04 -8.26 -17.13
CA ASP A 190 13.77 -8.90 -16.05
C ASP A 190 12.88 -8.95 -14.80
N TYR A 191 12.46 -10.16 -14.43
CA TYR A 191 11.64 -10.41 -13.23
C TYR A 191 12.50 -10.98 -12.13
N ARG A 192 12.37 -10.43 -10.93
CA ARG A 192 13.11 -10.86 -9.75
C ARG A 192 12.22 -10.92 -8.53
N GLU A 193 12.39 -11.97 -7.75
CA GLU A 193 11.88 -12.04 -6.38
C GLU A 193 12.97 -11.63 -5.41
N ILE A 194 12.69 -10.60 -4.62
CA ILE A 194 13.64 -10.04 -3.66
C ILE A 194 13.13 -10.28 -2.26
N GLU A 195 13.80 -11.18 -1.55
CA GLU A 195 13.51 -11.47 -0.16
C GLU A 195 14.00 -10.34 0.75
N VAL A 196 13.09 -9.87 1.61
CA VAL A 196 13.35 -8.94 2.69
C VAL A 196 12.58 -9.41 3.92
N PRO A 197 12.85 -8.90 5.13
CA PRO A 197 12.16 -9.37 6.32
C PRO A 197 10.64 -9.31 6.24
N GLY A 198 9.99 -10.45 6.29
CA GLY A 198 8.55 -10.60 6.27
C GLY A 198 7.89 -10.32 4.91
N SER A 199 8.66 -10.29 3.81
CA SER A 199 8.14 -10.01 2.48
C SER A 199 9.00 -10.58 1.36
N THR A 200 8.35 -10.95 0.25
CA THR A 200 8.96 -11.21 -1.06
C THR A 200 8.50 -10.15 -2.03
N LEU A 201 9.36 -9.20 -2.39
CA LEU A 201 9.03 -8.20 -3.41
C LEU A 201 9.11 -8.82 -4.80
N ARG A 202 8.06 -8.69 -5.59
CA ARG A 202 7.98 -9.17 -6.98
C ARG A 202 8.33 -8.01 -7.92
N VAL A 203 9.60 -7.94 -8.32
CA VAL A 203 10.17 -6.80 -9.04
C VAL A 203 10.23 -7.07 -10.54
N SER A 204 9.65 -6.17 -11.31
CA SER A 204 9.67 -6.18 -12.78
C SER A 204 10.46 -4.98 -13.29
N LEU A 205 11.64 -5.24 -13.85
CA LEU A 205 12.52 -4.24 -14.44
C LEU A 205 12.26 -4.19 -15.94
N LEU A 206 11.56 -3.16 -16.39
CA LEU A 206 11.09 -3.09 -17.77
C LEU A 206 12.20 -2.59 -18.71
N ALA A 207 12.20 -3.13 -19.93
CA ALA A 207 13.07 -2.64 -20.97
C ALA A 207 12.50 -1.34 -21.58
N GLY A 208 13.35 -0.32 -21.72
CA GLY A 208 13.07 0.94 -22.40
C GLY A 208 13.85 1.08 -23.70
N THR A 209 14.01 2.32 -24.15
CA THR A 209 14.85 2.67 -25.31
C THR A 209 16.34 2.72 -24.97
N THR A 210 16.66 2.95 -23.71
CA THR A 210 18.03 2.95 -23.16
C THR A 210 18.18 1.74 -22.24
N GLU A 211 19.34 1.09 -22.32
CA GLU A 211 19.68 -0.03 -21.45
C GLU A 211 19.88 0.44 -20.00
N MET A 212 19.34 -0.30 -19.05
CA MET A 212 19.41 -0.03 -17.62
C MET A 212 20.27 -1.08 -16.92
N ASN A 213 21.07 -0.69 -15.94
CA ASN A 213 21.79 -1.65 -15.10
C ASN A 213 20.80 -2.33 -14.10
N ASN A 214 20.18 -3.41 -14.55
CA ASN A 214 19.14 -4.11 -13.80
C ASN A 214 19.64 -4.64 -12.45
N ASP A 215 20.89 -5.11 -12.35
CA ASP A 215 21.48 -5.60 -11.10
C ASP A 215 21.57 -4.48 -10.06
N ALA A 216 22.06 -3.32 -10.48
CA ALA A 216 22.18 -2.15 -9.61
C ALA A 216 20.82 -1.59 -9.17
N ILE A 217 19.82 -1.65 -10.04
CA ILE A 217 18.45 -1.22 -9.71
C ILE A 217 17.78 -2.23 -8.74
N ALA A 218 17.92 -3.53 -8.97
CA ALA A 218 17.42 -4.54 -8.05
C ALA A 218 18.05 -4.43 -6.66
N ASP A 219 19.35 -4.16 -6.60
CA ASP A 219 20.07 -3.92 -5.34
C ASP A 219 19.59 -2.64 -4.63
N TRP A 220 19.34 -1.56 -5.39
CA TRP A 220 18.72 -0.35 -4.83
C TRP A 220 17.34 -0.62 -4.25
N ILE A 221 16.46 -1.35 -4.95
CA ILE A 221 15.14 -1.74 -4.46
C ILE A 221 15.25 -2.58 -3.18
N ARG A 222 16.15 -3.57 -3.16
CA ARG A 222 16.43 -4.38 -1.97
C ARG A 222 16.86 -3.51 -0.79
N THR A 223 17.85 -2.64 -0.99
CA THR A 223 18.38 -1.77 0.06
C THR A 223 17.30 -0.85 0.59
N THR A 224 16.51 -0.22 -0.28
CA THR A 224 15.41 0.66 0.14
C THR A 224 14.33 -0.10 0.93
N ALA A 225 13.97 -1.31 0.51
CA ALA A 225 13.01 -2.14 1.24
C ALA A 225 13.54 -2.58 2.61
N MET A 226 14.84 -2.87 2.71
CA MET A 226 15.50 -3.11 3.99
C MET A 226 15.45 -1.88 4.90
N ASP A 227 15.73 -0.69 4.37
CA ASP A 227 15.66 0.56 5.12
C ASP A 227 14.23 0.82 5.63
N VAL A 228 13.20 0.58 4.83
CA VAL A 228 11.80 0.71 5.26
C VAL A 228 11.43 -0.32 6.33
N SER A 229 12.02 -1.51 6.27
CA SER A 229 11.84 -2.54 7.31
C SER A 229 12.35 -2.13 8.69
N LEU A 230 13.22 -1.10 8.77
CA LEU A 230 13.69 -0.52 10.03
C LEU A 230 12.57 0.14 10.86
N ALA A 231 11.42 0.40 10.27
CA ALA A 231 10.28 0.98 11.01
C ALA A 231 9.85 0.08 12.18
N TYR A 232 9.66 -1.22 11.92
CA TYR A 232 9.19 -2.17 12.95
C TYR A 232 9.66 -3.62 12.71
N GLY A 233 10.84 -3.78 12.09
CA GLY A 233 11.52 -5.08 11.97
C GLY A 233 11.07 -5.95 10.79
N ARG A 234 10.21 -5.44 9.89
CA ARG A 234 9.78 -6.13 8.67
C ARG A 234 9.24 -5.15 7.64
N PHE A 235 9.19 -5.56 6.39
CA PHE A 235 8.57 -4.78 5.32
C PHE A 235 7.04 -4.74 5.50
N PRO A 236 6.37 -3.63 5.17
CA PRO A 236 4.95 -3.45 5.47
C PRO A 236 3.99 -4.38 4.73
N SER A 237 4.28 -4.72 3.48
CA SER A 237 3.45 -5.56 2.63
C SER A 237 4.08 -6.94 2.42
N PRO A 238 3.33 -8.05 2.47
CA PRO A 238 3.90 -9.40 2.40
C PRO A 238 4.42 -9.79 1.00
N SER A 239 3.80 -9.27 -0.08
CA SER A 239 4.21 -9.62 -1.45
C SER A 239 3.77 -8.53 -2.46
N PRO A 240 4.31 -7.31 -2.38
CA PRO A 240 3.95 -6.25 -3.30
C PRO A 240 4.57 -6.48 -4.68
N GLN A 241 3.85 -6.05 -5.72
CA GLN A 241 4.43 -5.86 -7.04
C GLN A 241 5.24 -4.56 -7.05
N VAL A 242 6.47 -4.60 -7.55
CA VAL A 242 7.28 -3.41 -7.82
C VAL A 242 7.56 -3.34 -9.31
N VAL A 243 7.11 -2.28 -9.97
CA VAL A 243 7.32 -2.07 -11.42
C VAL A 243 8.26 -0.91 -11.62
N VAL A 244 9.42 -1.17 -12.20
CA VAL A 244 10.41 -0.14 -12.54
C VAL A 244 10.31 0.16 -14.02
N VAL A 245 9.96 1.42 -14.33
CA VAL A 245 9.73 1.91 -15.68
C VAL A 245 10.88 2.85 -16.08
N PRO A 246 11.71 2.52 -17.08
CA PRO A 246 12.74 3.41 -17.56
C PRO A 246 12.15 4.59 -18.34
N VAL A 247 12.57 5.82 -18.00
CA VAL A 247 12.17 7.07 -18.65
C VAL A 247 13.41 7.93 -18.85
N ALA A 248 14.05 7.81 -20.03
CA ALA A 248 15.27 8.51 -20.36
C ALA A 248 15.08 10.03 -20.49
N GLY A 249 16.13 10.80 -20.23
CA GLY A 249 16.17 12.24 -20.42
C GLY A 249 15.35 13.04 -19.40
N SER A 250 15.15 12.51 -18.22
CA SER A 250 14.44 13.19 -17.14
C SER A 250 15.34 14.22 -16.43
N ARG A 251 14.73 15.12 -15.64
CA ARG A 251 15.45 16.07 -14.77
C ARG A 251 15.81 15.48 -13.40
N SER A 252 15.39 14.26 -13.11
CA SER A 252 15.56 13.59 -11.82
C SER A 252 15.90 12.14 -12.05
N ALA A 253 16.76 11.57 -11.25
CA ALA A 253 17.15 10.16 -11.33
C ALA A 253 15.95 9.21 -11.11
N VAL A 254 15.03 9.59 -10.24
CA VAL A 254 13.72 8.92 -10.06
C VAL A 254 12.63 9.97 -10.31
N PRO A 255 12.15 10.13 -11.55
CA PRO A 255 11.17 11.18 -11.90
C PRO A 255 9.84 11.08 -11.17
N PHE A 256 9.36 9.87 -10.93
CA PHE A 256 8.04 9.62 -10.37
C PHE A 256 7.98 8.31 -9.57
N GLY A 257 7.14 8.28 -8.55
CA GLY A 257 6.73 7.10 -7.81
C GLY A 257 5.25 7.15 -7.48
N GLN A 258 4.62 6.01 -7.29
CA GLN A 258 3.25 5.90 -6.76
C GLN A 258 2.96 4.53 -6.18
N VAL A 259 2.07 4.50 -5.19
CA VAL A 259 1.46 3.26 -4.67
C VAL A 259 0.03 3.14 -5.19
N ILE A 260 -0.29 1.96 -5.74
CA ILE A 260 -1.58 1.65 -6.32
C ILE A 260 -2.12 0.38 -5.66
N ARG A 261 -3.43 0.37 -5.39
CA ARG A 261 -4.13 -0.79 -4.84
C ARG A 261 -5.31 -1.14 -5.73
N ASP A 262 -5.22 -2.29 -6.41
CA ASP A 262 -6.28 -2.82 -7.28
C ASP A 262 -6.20 -4.35 -7.31
N GLY A 263 -6.80 -4.99 -6.31
CA GLY A 263 -6.71 -6.43 -6.08
C GLY A 263 -5.41 -6.90 -5.41
N GLY A 264 -4.45 -6.01 -5.22
CA GLY A 264 -3.16 -6.18 -4.56
C GLY A 264 -2.41 -4.85 -4.52
N GLU A 265 -1.23 -4.84 -3.92
CA GLU A 265 -0.41 -3.65 -3.77
C GLU A 265 0.67 -3.58 -4.85
N THR A 266 0.76 -2.44 -5.52
CA THR A 266 1.79 -2.12 -6.51
C THR A 266 2.54 -0.86 -6.12
N VAL A 267 3.86 -0.89 -6.23
CA VAL A 267 4.70 0.31 -6.25
C VAL A 267 5.25 0.47 -7.65
N GLU A 268 4.90 1.55 -8.34
CA GLU A 268 5.48 1.93 -9.63
C GLU A 268 6.53 3.01 -9.40
N LEU A 269 7.73 2.79 -9.91
CA LEU A 269 8.83 3.74 -9.88
C LEU A 269 9.31 4.00 -11.31
N THR A 270 9.44 5.26 -11.69
CA THR A 270 10.13 5.62 -12.93
C THR A 270 11.56 5.96 -12.62
N VAL A 271 12.50 5.48 -13.45
CA VAL A 271 13.92 5.67 -13.28
C VAL A 271 14.50 6.21 -14.58
N ASP A 272 15.36 7.23 -14.50
CA ASP A 272 16.12 7.68 -15.68
C ASP A 272 17.37 6.79 -15.84
N PRO A 273 17.42 5.94 -16.87
CA PRO A 273 18.54 5.03 -17.10
C PRO A 273 19.86 5.75 -17.50
N ASP A 274 19.78 7.03 -17.90
CA ASP A 274 20.94 7.84 -18.25
C ASP A 274 21.63 8.45 -17.01
N GLU A 275 20.96 8.40 -15.85
CA GLU A 275 21.51 8.91 -14.60
C GLU A 275 22.46 7.91 -13.91
N PRO A 276 23.54 8.38 -13.29
CA PRO A 276 24.42 7.52 -12.50
C PRO A 276 23.64 6.77 -11.39
N VAL A 277 23.96 5.50 -11.19
CA VAL A 277 23.30 4.64 -10.19
C VAL A 277 23.35 5.24 -8.79
N ASP A 278 24.43 5.95 -8.42
CA ASP A 278 24.53 6.58 -7.10
C ASP A 278 23.53 7.72 -6.92
N ARG A 279 23.12 8.40 -7.99
CA ARG A 279 22.05 9.40 -7.94
C ARG A 279 20.68 8.73 -7.75
N ILE A 280 20.46 7.57 -8.36
CA ILE A 280 19.25 6.76 -8.15
C ILE A 280 19.20 6.27 -6.71
N ARG A 281 20.32 5.74 -6.19
CA ARG A 281 20.42 5.27 -4.81
C ARG A 281 20.21 6.35 -3.76
N SER A 282 20.61 7.57 -4.04
CA SER A 282 20.42 8.72 -3.14
C SER A 282 19.04 9.39 -3.26
N ASP A 283 18.20 8.96 -4.20
CA ASP A 283 16.84 9.51 -4.37
C ASP A 283 15.92 8.99 -3.27
N TRP A 284 15.14 9.87 -2.71
CA TRP A 284 14.25 9.58 -1.57
C TRP A 284 12.92 8.92 -1.95
N LYS A 285 12.52 8.98 -3.24
CA LYS A 285 11.15 8.62 -3.64
C LYS A 285 10.81 7.16 -3.37
N ALA A 286 11.72 6.23 -3.62
CA ALA A 286 11.42 4.83 -3.33
C ALA A 286 11.13 4.58 -1.84
N THR A 287 11.89 5.22 -0.93
CA THR A 287 11.62 5.16 0.52
C THR A 287 10.26 5.76 0.87
N HIS A 288 9.88 6.87 0.22
CA HIS A 288 8.57 7.50 0.39
C HIS A 288 7.44 6.57 -0.07
N GLU A 289 7.53 6.03 -1.29
CA GLU A 289 6.48 5.14 -1.82
C GLU A 289 6.36 3.86 -1.00
N PHE A 290 7.47 3.23 -0.61
CA PHE A 290 7.41 2.06 0.25
C PHE A 290 6.83 2.37 1.64
N SER A 291 7.03 3.59 2.15
CA SER A 291 6.44 4.02 3.43
C SER A 291 4.92 4.15 3.37
N HIS A 292 4.32 4.43 2.20
CA HIS A 292 2.87 4.38 2.05
C HIS A 292 2.26 3.01 2.37
N LEU A 293 3.01 1.92 2.21
CA LEU A 293 2.55 0.57 2.51
C LEU A 293 2.36 0.31 4.02
N MET A 294 2.85 1.20 4.88
CA MET A 294 2.60 1.15 6.34
C MET A 294 1.18 1.59 6.72
N LEU A 295 0.43 2.19 5.79
CA LEU A 295 -0.92 2.70 6.01
C LEU A 295 -1.93 2.02 5.09
N PRO A 296 -3.23 2.01 5.46
CA PRO A 296 -4.28 1.62 4.54
C PRO A 296 -4.47 2.70 3.47
N TYR A 297 -5.30 2.42 2.47
CA TYR A 297 -5.70 3.48 1.54
C TYR A 297 -6.64 4.46 2.26
N ILE A 298 -6.15 5.69 2.45
CA ILE A 298 -6.93 6.79 3.04
C ILE A 298 -7.67 7.54 1.93
N THR A 299 -8.91 7.98 2.20
CA THR A 299 -9.72 8.76 1.26
C THR A 299 -8.97 9.97 0.71
N ARG A 300 -9.27 10.33 -0.55
CA ARG A 300 -8.53 11.38 -1.26
C ARG A 300 -8.61 12.75 -0.58
N ASP A 301 -9.74 13.08 0.01
CA ASP A 301 -9.98 14.32 0.76
C ASP A 301 -9.18 14.39 2.08
N GLN A 302 -8.57 13.28 2.48
CA GLN A 302 -7.74 13.17 3.68
C GLN A 302 -6.34 12.60 3.36
N ARG A 303 -5.93 12.64 2.08
CA ARG A 303 -4.63 12.13 1.63
C ARG A 303 -3.44 12.74 2.36
N TRP A 304 -3.61 13.92 2.97
CA TRP A 304 -2.56 14.57 3.77
C TRP A 304 -2.05 13.70 4.93
N ILE A 305 -2.87 12.75 5.41
CA ILE A 305 -2.47 11.77 6.43
C ILE A 305 -1.47 10.78 5.81
N SER A 306 -1.83 10.14 4.70
CA SER A 306 -0.98 9.16 4.02
C SER A 306 0.32 9.78 3.52
N GLU A 307 0.22 10.92 2.81
CA GLU A 307 1.38 11.66 2.31
C GLU A 307 2.30 12.12 3.43
N GLY A 308 1.72 12.63 4.51
CA GLY A 308 2.48 13.16 5.64
C GLY A 308 3.21 12.08 6.44
N PHE A 309 2.58 10.95 6.69
CA PHE A 309 3.25 9.82 7.35
C PHE A 309 4.39 9.26 6.48
N ALA A 310 4.16 9.11 5.18
CA ALA A 310 5.22 8.69 4.25
C ALA A 310 6.37 9.71 4.22
N GLN A 311 6.05 11.01 4.21
CA GLN A 311 7.04 12.10 4.25
C GLN A 311 7.84 12.12 5.56
N TYR A 312 7.21 11.84 6.70
CA TYR A 312 7.90 11.72 7.99
C TYR A 312 8.85 10.51 7.97
N TYR A 313 8.33 9.33 7.64
CA TYR A 313 9.12 8.09 7.65
C TYR A 313 10.24 8.08 6.61
N GLN A 314 10.05 8.69 5.47
CA GLN A 314 11.11 8.88 4.48
C GLN A 314 12.38 9.48 5.11
N ASN A 315 12.25 10.54 5.93
CA ASN A 315 13.40 11.18 6.56
C ASN A 315 13.94 10.36 7.74
N VAL A 316 13.06 9.83 8.58
CA VAL A 316 13.42 9.01 9.74
C VAL A 316 14.18 7.74 9.29
N LEU A 317 13.66 7.03 8.29
CA LEU A 317 14.21 5.75 7.85
C LEU A 317 15.55 5.92 7.12
N GLN A 318 15.70 6.96 6.29
CA GLN A 318 16.99 7.25 5.68
C GLN A 318 18.07 7.66 6.69
N THR A 319 17.68 8.21 7.83
CA THR A 319 18.61 8.48 8.92
C THR A 319 18.95 7.22 9.69
N LYS A 320 17.94 6.42 10.04
CA LYS A 320 18.15 5.12 10.70
C LYS A 320 19.04 4.18 9.87
N SER A 321 18.91 4.22 8.55
CA SER A 321 19.73 3.43 7.64
C SER A 321 21.15 3.99 7.46
N GLY A 322 21.41 5.22 7.91
CA GLY A 322 22.69 5.92 7.74
C GLY A 322 22.88 6.53 6.35
N ALA A 323 21.84 6.59 5.52
CA ALA A 323 21.86 7.30 4.25
C ALA A 323 21.90 8.84 4.47
N TYR A 324 21.30 9.31 5.56
CA TYR A 324 21.38 10.68 6.03
C TYR A 324 22.11 10.75 7.37
N ASP A 325 22.93 11.78 7.58
CA ASP A 325 23.33 12.14 8.93
C ASP A 325 22.17 12.82 9.69
N GLU A 326 22.26 12.81 11.02
CA GLU A 326 21.19 13.30 11.88
C GLU A 326 20.88 14.80 11.64
N THR A 327 21.89 15.64 11.48
CA THR A 327 21.71 17.09 11.26
C THR A 327 21.02 17.36 9.93
N PHE A 328 21.43 16.66 8.87
CA PHE A 328 20.82 16.78 7.57
C PHE A 328 19.34 16.33 7.57
N ALA A 329 19.03 15.23 8.25
CA ALA A 329 17.65 14.77 8.37
C ALA A 329 16.75 15.80 9.10
N TRP A 330 17.22 16.33 10.22
CA TRP A 330 16.49 17.37 10.96
C TRP A 330 16.40 18.68 10.18
N GLN A 331 17.41 19.03 9.38
CA GLN A 331 17.33 20.15 8.45
C GLN A 331 16.20 19.94 7.43
N LYS A 332 16.14 18.75 6.81
CA LYS A 332 15.07 18.42 5.83
C LYS A 332 13.68 18.45 6.45
N ILE A 333 13.53 17.97 7.70
CA ILE A 333 12.26 18.01 8.44
C ILE A 333 11.90 19.49 8.71
N TYR A 334 12.81 20.28 9.25
CA TYR A 334 12.59 21.70 9.52
C TYR A 334 12.19 22.47 8.26
N ASP A 335 12.98 22.38 7.19
CA ASP A 335 12.70 23.06 5.93
C ASP A 335 11.35 22.65 5.33
N GLY A 336 11.00 21.41 5.51
CA GLY A 336 9.73 20.88 5.07
C GLY A 336 8.56 21.44 5.85
N LEU A 337 8.63 21.44 7.17
CA LEU A 337 7.62 22.04 8.04
C LEU A 337 7.41 23.52 7.70
N GLU A 338 8.49 24.26 7.45
CA GLU A 338 8.42 25.66 7.01
C GLU A 338 7.75 25.81 5.64
N ARG A 339 8.09 24.98 4.66
CA ARG A 339 7.39 24.97 3.36
C ARG A 339 5.90 24.66 3.50
N GLY A 340 5.54 23.70 4.37
CA GLY A 340 4.15 23.37 4.67
C GLY A 340 3.41 24.55 5.32
N ARG A 341 4.05 25.24 6.27
CA ARG A 341 3.50 26.40 6.99
C ARG A 341 3.24 27.58 6.05
N LEU A 342 4.14 27.82 5.10
CA LEU A 342 4.02 28.90 4.12
C LEU A 342 3.07 28.58 2.95
N SER A 343 2.74 27.30 2.74
CA SER A 343 1.86 26.87 1.65
C SER A 343 0.40 27.02 2.03
N ARG A 344 -0.36 27.87 1.33
CA ARG A 344 -1.81 28.08 1.47
C ARG A 344 -2.23 28.19 2.95
N PRO A 345 -1.72 29.20 3.68
CA PRO A 345 -1.96 29.33 5.13
C PRO A 345 -3.45 29.50 5.49
N GLU A 346 -4.28 29.92 4.54
CA GLU A 346 -5.74 30.07 4.69
C GLU A 346 -6.51 28.75 4.70
N LEU A 347 -5.93 27.65 4.20
CA LEU A 347 -6.59 26.35 4.14
C LEU A 347 -6.26 25.47 5.35
N SER A 348 -7.22 24.65 5.74
CA SER A 348 -6.99 23.50 6.61
C SER A 348 -6.33 22.33 5.84
N PRO A 349 -5.76 21.31 6.51
CA PRO A 349 -5.25 20.11 5.84
C PRO A 349 -6.29 19.38 4.98
N ASN A 350 -7.55 19.24 5.44
CA ASN A 350 -8.62 18.63 4.66
C ASN A 350 -8.98 19.47 3.42
N GLU A 351 -9.08 20.79 3.54
CA GLU A 351 -9.32 21.68 2.40
C GLU A 351 -8.17 21.64 1.40
N ALA A 352 -6.91 21.66 1.88
CA ALA A 352 -5.74 21.55 1.00
C ALA A 352 -5.68 20.20 0.26
N ALA A 353 -6.16 19.12 0.87
CA ALA A 353 -6.24 17.81 0.21
C ALA A 353 -7.27 17.77 -0.93
N LEU A 354 -8.35 18.56 -0.84
CA LEU A 354 -9.36 18.69 -1.88
C LEU A 354 -8.96 19.69 -2.97
N ASP A 355 -8.10 20.66 -2.63
CA ASP A 355 -7.63 21.67 -3.58
C ASP A 355 -6.86 21.00 -4.73
N GLY A 356 -7.37 21.14 -5.94
CA GLY A 356 -6.73 20.60 -7.16
C GLY A 356 -5.51 21.39 -7.62
N ASP A 357 -5.25 22.55 -7.02
CA ASP A 357 -4.09 23.37 -7.32
C ASP A 357 -2.82 22.77 -6.72
N ARG A 358 -1.78 22.64 -7.55
CA ARG A 358 -0.45 22.15 -7.12
C ARG A 358 0.21 23.03 -6.06
N SER A 359 -0.24 24.27 -5.88
CA SER A 359 0.26 25.19 -4.86
C SER A 359 0.01 24.73 -3.42
N GLY A 360 -1.05 23.92 -3.18
CA GLY A 360 -1.37 23.32 -1.88
C GLY A 360 -0.55 22.09 -1.51
N GLY A 361 0.27 21.56 -2.44
CA GLY A 361 0.97 20.30 -2.27
C GLY A 361 1.84 20.22 -1.02
N MET A 362 2.63 21.27 -0.73
CA MET A 362 3.51 21.27 0.46
C MET A 362 2.73 21.21 1.77
N LYS A 363 1.56 21.86 1.86
CA LYS A 363 0.70 21.74 3.03
C LYS A 363 0.20 20.30 3.22
N VAL A 364 -0.22 19.62 2.13
CA VAL A 364 -0.68 18.23 2.19
C VAL A 364 0.39 17.32 2.76
N TYR A 365 1.62 17.39 2.25
CA TYR A 365 2.73 16.56 2.74
C TYR A 365 3.13 16.89 4.18
N TRP A 366 3.31 18.15 4.50
CA TRP A 366 3.97 18.53 5.75
C TRP A 366 3.02 18.70 6.94
N SER A 367 1.71 18.95 6.72
CA SER A 367 0.74 18.92 7.84
C SER A 367 0.64 17.53 8.47
N GLY A 368 0.61 16.49 7.64
CA GLY A 368 0.60 15.12 8.14
C GLY A 368 1.94 14.69 8.76
N ALA A 369 3.07 15.17 8.18
CA ALA A 369 4.38 14.92 8.78
C ALA A 369 4.54 15.62 10.15
N ALA A 370 4.00 16.83 10.31
CA ALA A 370 3.95 17.52 11.60
C ALA A 370 3.14 16.72 12.63
N LEU A 371 1.98 16.21 12.22
CA LEU A 371 1.13 15.37 13.09
C LEU A 371 1.82 14.07 13.47
N ALA A 372 2.49 13.41 12.51
CA ALA A 372 3.26 12.19 12.77
C ALA A 372 4.41 12.43 13.76
N LEU A 373 5.15 13.54 13.61
CA LEU A 373 6.21 13.93 14.54
C LEU A 373 5.65 14.20 15.93
N MET A 374 4.55 14.97 16.04
CA MET A 374 3.89 15.25 17.32
C MET A 374 3.45 13.96 18.01
N ALA A 375 2.85 13.03 17.26
CA ALA A 375 2.39 11.76 17.79
C ALA A 375 3.57 10.88 18.25
N ASP A 376 4.65 10.80 17.47
CA ASP A 376 5.82 10.00 17.82
C ASP A 376 6.50 10.52 19.09
N VAL A 377 6.68 11.83 19.22
CA VAL A 377 7.26 12.43 20.42
C VAL A 377 6.38 12.22 21.64
N GLU A 378 5.08 12.49 21.54
CA GLU A 378 4.14 12.32 22.65
C GLU A 378 4.05 10.86 23.14
N LEU A 379 4.06 9.88 22.22
CA LEU A 379 4.11 8.46 22.58
C LEU A 379 5.37 8.15 23.39
N ARG A 380 6.53 8.62 22.94
CA ARG A 380 7.81 8.41 23.62
C ARG A 380 7.86 9.12 24.98
N GLU A 381 7.33 10.35 25.08
CA GLU A 381 7.23 11.04 26.38
C GLU A 381 6.35 10.26 27.38
N ARG A 382 5.18 9.78 26.94
CA ARG A 382 4.24 9.02 27.80
C ARG A 382 4.80 7.69 28.27
N SER A 383 5.62 7.05 27.46
CA SER A 383 6.19 5.72 27.74
C SER A 383 7.59 5.76 28.34
N GLY A 384 8.18 6.96 28.52
CA GLY A 384 9.59 7.05 28.93
C GLY A 384 10.59 6.62 27.86
N GLY A 385 10.17 6.59 26.59
CA GLY A 385 10.99 6.21 25.45
C GLY A 385 10.72 4.80 24.89
N ASP A 386 9.90 4.01 25.57
CA ASP A 386 9.67 2.60 25.24
C ASP A 386 8.73 2.40 24.04
N GLU A 387 7.87 3.36 23.72
CA GLU A 387 6.88 3.26 22.66
C GLU A 387 6.91 4.50 21.76
N GLY A 388 7.11 4.29 20.47
CA GLY A 388 7.03 5.32 19.46
C GLY A 388 5.94 5.03 18.41
N LEU A 389 5.81 5.92 17.43
CA LEU A 389 4.84 5.77 16.34
C LEU A 389 5.07 4.49 15.52
N ASN A 390 6.33 4.08 15.35
CA ASN A 390 6.72 2.82 14.70
C ASN A 390 6.11 1.60 15.39
N ASP A 391 6.04 1.56 16.73
CA ASP A 391 5.47 0.44 17.48
C ASP A 391 3.96 0.35 17.28
N VAL A 392 3.27 1.50 17.26
CA VAL A 392 1.83 1.58 17.00
C VAL A 392 1.52 1.13 15.57
N LEU A 393 2.28 1.61 14.58
CA LEU A 393 2.10 1.19 13.18
C LEU A 393 2.45 -0.29 12.96
N GLY A 394 3.46 -0.81 13.68
CA GLY A 394 3.77 -2.24 13.67
C GLY A 394 2.62 -3.11 14.22
N ARG A 395 1.89 -2.64 15.26
CA ARG A 395 0.66 -3.29 15.74
C ARG A 395 -0.48 -3.15 14.74
N PHE A 396 -0.64 -1.97 14.14
CA PHE A 396 -1.65 -1.73 13.11
C PHE A 396 -1.42 -2.62 11.88
N GLN A 397 -0.20 -2.75 11.41
CA GLN A 397 0.14 -3.63 10.29
C GLN A 397 -0.27 -5.09 10.56
N ARG A 398 -0.02 -5.60 11.77
CA ARG A 398 -0.37 -7.00 12.13
C ARG A 398 -1.85 -7.29 12.15
N CYS A 399 -2.70 -6.32 12.52
CA CYS A 399 -4.15 -6.56 12.64
C CYS A 399 -4.93 -6.19 11.38
N CYS A 400 -4.39 -5.29 10.57
CA CYS A 400 -5.27 -4.48 9.74
C CYS A 400 -4.74 -4.26 8.32
N LEU A 401 -3.54 -4.72 7.98
CA LEU A 401 -2.96 -4.62 6.63
C LEU A 401 -2.57 -6.01 6.07
N PRO A 402 -2.70 -6.19 4.73
CA PRO A 402 -3.30 -5.28 3.79
C PRO A 402 -4.82 -5.14 4.02
N SER A 403 -5.39 -3.95 3.79
CA SER A 403 -6.81 -3.70 3.99
C SER A 403 -7.58 -3.72 2.66
N PRO A 404 -8.71 -4.44 2.57
CA PRO A 404 -9.60 -4.37 1.41
C PRO A 404 -10.49 -3.12 1.40
N GLU A 405 -10.48 -2.32 2.47
CA GLU A 405 -11.36 -1.17 2.66
C GLU A 405 -10.65 0.14 2.39
N ILE A 406 -11.45 1.15 1.98
CA ILE A 406 -11.02 2.54 1.96
C ILE A 406 -11.29 3.12 3.34
N TRP A 407 -10.29 3.73 3.96
CA TRP A 407 -10.38 4.29 5.30
C TRP A 407 -10.52 5.81 5.26
N THR A 408 -11.36 6.35 6.12
CA THR A 408 -11.33 7.78 6.44
C THR A 408 -10.25 8.05 7.49
N GLY A 409 -9.79 9.30 7.58
CA GLY A 409 -8.85 9.72 8.62
C GLY A 409 -9.34 9.44 10.04
N PRO A 410 -10.62 9.76 10.40
CA PRO A 410 -11.19 9.41 11.70
C PRO A 410 -11.18 7.89 11.99
N GLU A 411 -11.51 7.04 11.02
CA GLU A 411 -11.48 5.57 11.21
C GLU A 411 -10.05 5.09 11.46
N PHE A 412 -9.09 5.56 10.66
CA PHE A 412 -7.69 5.21 10.82
C PHE A 412 -7.15 5.64 12.20
N PHE A 413 -7.35 6.89 12.59
CA PHE A 413 -6.88 7.40 13.87
C PHE A 413 -7.60 6.79 15.06
N ALA A 414 -8.91 6.56 14.97
CA ALA A 414 -9.65 5.83 16.00
C ALA A 414 -9.09 4.41 16.19
N LYS A 415 -8.73 3.73 15.09
CA LYS A 415 -8.10 2.42 15.17
C LYS A 415 -6.72 2.49 15.83
N LEU A 416 -5.88 3.46 15.50
CA LEU A 416 -4.59 3.66 16.20
C LEU A 416 -4.79 3.90 17.70
N ASP A 417 -5.80 4.70 18.08
CA ASP A 417 -6.12 4.95 19.49
C ASP A 417 -6.54 3.67 20.25
N THR A 418 -7.09 2.65 19.58
CA THR A 418 -7.35 1.34 20.21
C THR A 418 -6.09 0.51 20.48
N LEU A 419 -4.97 0.89 19.89
CA LEU A 419 -3.68 0.16 19.99
C LEU A 419 -2.73 0.77 21.04
N ILE A 420 -3.15 1.84 21.71
CA ILE A 420 -2.37 2.56 22.74
C ILE A 420 -3.17 2.71 24.04
N SER A 421 -2.49 2.99 25.13
CA SER A 421 -3.11 3.05 26.46
C SER A 421 -4.05 4.24 26.68
N LYS A 422 -3.79 5.37 26.02
CA LYS A 422 -4.59 6.61 26.12
C LYS A 422 -4.73 7.25 24.75
N PRO A 423 -5.93 7.67 24.35
CA PRO A 423 -6.16 8.31 23.06
C PRO A 423 -5.20 9.48 22.78
N LEU A 424 -4.68 9.54 21.57
CA LEU A 424 -3.77 10.57 21.09
C LEU A 424 -4.13 11.03 19.67
N PHE A 425 -4.41 10.10 18.78
CA PHE A 425 -4.55 10.37 17.35
C PHE A 425 -5.86 11.11 17.01
N ILE A 426 -6.99 10.69 17.57
CA ILE A 426 -8.27 11.41 17.39
C ILE A 426 -8.23 12.82 17.99
N PRO A 427 -7.69 13.08 19.20
CA PRO A 427 -7.47 14.43 19.68
C PRO A 427 -6.63 15.31 18.73
N LEU A 428 -5.52 14.78 18.18
CA LEU A 428 -4.69 15.51 17.22
C LEU A 428 -5.45 15.78 15.91
N TYR A 429 -6.14 14.78 15.37
CA TYR A 429 -6.96 14.93 14.16
C TYR A 429 -8.00 16.04 14.34
N LYS A 430 -8.81 15.99 15.40
CA LYS A 430 -9.84 16.99 15.69
C LYS A 430 -9.29 18.41 15.86
N ARG A 431 -8.06 18.51 16.35
CA ARG A 431 -7.41 19.82 16.54
C ARG A 431 -6.96 20.46 15.24
N TYR A 432 -6.52 19.66 14.26
CA TYR A 432 -5.81 20.20 13.10
C TYR A 432 -6.50 19.95 11.76
N ALA A 433 -7.27 18.87 11.59
CA ALA A 433 -7.76 18.45 10.28
C ALA A 433 -8.58 19.52 9.54
N ASP A 434 -9.46 20.22 10.25
CA ASP A 434 -10.36 21.25 9.72
C ASP A 434 -10.00 22.66 10.20
N THR A 435 -8.85 22.83 10.86
CA THR A 435 -8.37 24.13 11.33
C THR A 435 -7.47 24.76 10.27
N ALA A 436 -7.82 25.97 9.82
CA ALA A 436 -6.97 26.73 8.90
C ALA A 436 -5.58 26.98 9.51
N GLY A 437 -4.57 27.01 8.68
CA GLY A 437 -3.20 27.16 9.11
C GLY A 437 -2.39 25.87 9.06
N PHE A 438 -1.38 25.77 9.90
CA PHE A 438 -0.43 24.66 9.95
C PHE A 438 -0.23 24.23 11.41
N PRO A 439 -0.06 22.92 11.69
CA PRO A 439 0.23 22.44 13.04
C PRO A 439 1.49 23.14 13.60
N ASP A 440 1.37 23.79 14.74
CA ASP A 440 2.51 24.48 15.37
C ASP A 440 3.44 23.48 16.03
N THR A 441 4.63 23.35 15.47
CA THR A 441 5.70 22.48 15.96
C THR A 441 6.86 23.27 16.62
N SER A 442 6.75 24.58 16.76
CA SER A 442 7.86 25.45 17.15
C SER A 442 8.44 25.08 18.53
N ASP A 443 7.57 24.97 19.55
CA ASP A 443 7.98 24.57 20.90
C ASP A 443 8.56 23.14 20.91
N LEU A 444 7.93 22.22 20.19
CA LEU A 444 8.38 20.83 20.08
C LEU A 444 9.81 20.74 19.52
N LEU A 445 10.10 21.47 18.44
CA LEU A 445 11.44 21.48 17.85
C LEU A 445 12.50 22.07 18.80
N ILE A 446 12.14 23.11 19.57
CA ILE A 446 13.02 23.68 20.62
C ILE A 446 13.31 22.64 21.71
N ARG A 447 12.30 21.95 22.22
CA ARG A 447 12.43 20.89 23.24
C ARG A 447 13.26 19.70 22.72
N LEU A 448 13.12 19.33 21.45
CA LEU A 448 13.97 18.34 20.77
C LEU A 448 15.41 18.85 20.59
N GLY A 449 15.68 20.15 20.82
CA GLY A 449 16.99 20.75 20.76
C GLY A 449 17.43 21.26 19.41
N LEU A 450 16.49 21.51 18.49
CA LEU A 450 16.80 22.20 17.25
C LEU A 450 17.02 23.69 17.55
N SER A 451 18.12 24.23 17.05
CA SER A 451 18.42 25.65 17.06
C SER A 451 18.64 26.10 15.63
N VAL A 452 17.90 27.09 15.18
CA VAL A 452 17.95 27.58 13.81
C VAL A 452 18.60 28.95 13.78
N SER A 453 19.61 29.11 12.94
CA SER A 453 20.29 30.39 12.68
C SER A 453 20.48 30.54 11.17
N ASN A 454 19.98 31.63 10.61
CA ASN A 454 20.01 31.89 9.17
C ASN A 454 19.47 30.75 8.30
N GLY A 455 18.45 30.00 8.80
CA GLY A 455 17.87 28.86 8.10
C GLY A 455 18.62 27.53 8.31
N GLU A 456 19.78 27.54 8.96
CA GLU A 456 20.56 26.35 9.25
C GLU A 456 20.21 25.77 10.64
N VAL A 457 19.96 24.46 10.66
CA VAL A 457 19.64 23.68 11.87
C VAL A 457 20.95 23.23 12.54
N SER A 458 21.03 23.45 13.85
CA SER A 458 22.03 22.81 14.72
C SER A 458 21.35 22.07 15.85
N LEU A 459 21.97 20.98 16.35
CA LEU A 459 21.39 20.10 17.35
C LEU A 459 22.08 20.31 18.72
N LYS A 460 21.30 20.78 19.69
CA LYS A 460 21.79 20.99 21.07
C LYS A 460 21.99 19.67 21.81
N ARG A 461 23.12 19.52 22.48
CA ARG A 461 23.45 18.31 23.27
C ARG A 461 22.73 18.22 24.61
N ASN A 462 22.29 19.34 25.16
CA ASN A 462 21.61 19.46 26.45
C ASN A 462 20.11 19.80 26.31
N ALA A 463 19.49 19.35 25.24
CA ALA A 463 18.06 19.56 25.01
C ALA A 463 17.21 18.68 25.93
N GLU A 464 16.03 19.18 26.29
CA GLU A 464 15.05 18.48 27.15
C GLU A 464 14.70 17.10 26.60
N LEU A 465 14.35 17.04 25.32
CA LEU A 465 13.93 15.80 24.64
C LEU A 465 15.03 15.20 23.76
N ARG A 466 16.31 15.39 24.14
CA ARG A 466 17.43 14.85 23.34
C ARG A 466 17.35 13.33 23.16
N SER A 467 17.05 12.59 24.23
CA SER A 467 16.97 11.11 24.17
C SER A 467 15.86 10.66 23.19
N ILE A 468 14.74 11.38 23.17
CA ILE A 468 13.65 11.13 22.24
C ILE A 468 14.06 11.46 20.81
N ARG A 469 14.66 12.64 20.57
CA ARG A 469 15.23 12.98 19.26
C ARG A 469 16.15 11.89 18.74
N ASP A 470 17.11 11.49 19.57
CA ASP A 470 18.08 10.46 19.24
C ASP A 470 17.39 9.11 18.94
N SER A 471 16.32 8.74 19.68
CA SER A 471 15.58 7.48 19.45
C SER A 471 14.72 7.49 18.19
N ILE A 472 14.29 8.65 17.71
CA ILE A 472 13.57 8.79 16.44
C ILE A 472 14.50 8.48 15.26
N THR A 473 15.72 8.98 15.27
CA THR A 473 16.64 8.97 14.12
C THR A 473 17.70 7.89 14.18
N ARG A 474 18.04 7.34 15.34
CA ARG A 474 19.03 6.26 15.45
C ARG A 474 18.42 4.89 15.23
N ALA A 475 19.18 4.02 14.55
CA ALA A 475 18.88 2.60 14.52
C ALA A 475 19.06 2.01 15.92
N ASP A 476 18.14 1.16 16.35
CA ASP A 476 18.39 0.33 17.53
C ASP A 476 19.50 -0.71 17.26
N GLY A 477 20.05 -1.30 18.34
CA GLY A 477 21.18 -2.24 18.22
C GLY A 477 20.86 -3.50 17.40
N ALA A 478 19.62 -3.97 17.41
CA ALA A 478 19.15 -5.12 16.61
C ALA A 478 19.12 -4.76 15.11
N THR A 479 18.69 -3.57 14.79
CA THR A 479 18.63 -3.00 13.44
C THR A 479 20.03 -2.81 12.84
N ALA A 480 21.00 -2.32 13.63
CA ALA A 480 22.40 -2.17 13.21
C ALA A 480 23.06 -3.53 12.92
N GLN A 481 22.78 -4.54 13.72
CA GLN A 481 23.29 -5.92 13.50
C GLN A 481 22.76 -6.56 12.23
N TRP A 482 21.54 -6.34 11.89
CA TRP A 482 20.88 -6.81 10.69
C TRP A 482 21.59 -6.34 9.43
N ARG A 483 21.87 -5.02 9.37
CA ARG A 483 22.53 -4.39 8.23
C ARG A 483 23.95 -4.92 8.05
N THR A 484 24.70 -5.05 9.14
CA THR A 484 26.08 -5.61 9.13
C THR A 484 26.09 -7.08 8.71
N ALA A 485 25.05 -7.86 9.05
CA ALA A 485 24.96 -9.27 8.66
C ALA A 485 24.62 -9.47 7.17
N LEU A 486 23.88 -8.55 6.57
CA LEU A 486 23.42 -8.63 5.18
C LEU A 486 24.33 -7.88 4.19
N PHE A 487 25.07 -6.89 4.67
CA PHE A 487 26.05 -6.10 3.90
C PHE A 487 27.36 -6.03 4.68
N PRO A 488 28.15 -7.13 4.70
CA PRO A 488 29.51 -7.07 5.23
C PRO A 488 30.31 -6.08 4.35
N ASN A 489 30.95 -5.08 5.00
CA ASN A 489 31.76 -4.04 4.37
C ASN A 489 32.87 -4.64 3.49
#